data_13101ff281de966c288994eb086c70b7
#
_entry.id   13101ff281de966c288994eb086c70b7
#
_cell.length_a   1.000
_cell.length_b   1.000
_cell.length_c   1.000
_cell.angle_alpha   90.00
_cell.angle_beta   90.00
_cell.angle_gamma   90.00
#
_symmetry.space_group_name_H-M   'P 1'
#
loop_
_entity.id
_entity.type
_entity.pdbx_description
1 polymer ?
#
loop_
_entity_poly.entity_id
_entity_poly.type
_entity_poly.pdbx_seq_one_letter_code
_entity_poly.pdbx_strand_id
1 'polypeptide(L)'
;ADLSSGWTASYTISEALAERAADENQLRMMLTLCQEGLSSDTHVALILKYLCGFSAQELAEAFLTSAETTNKRLARGKAKLRSLGSLVAAEELNETSGAAQDSLLKALYLLFNEGYHGNNPSAPIRTTLCEEALRLCDLLLRAAREPLPAAHALAALMRFHYARIKGRLDTSGV
;
A
#
# COMPACT_ATOMS: atom_id res chain seq x y z
N ALA A 1 -19.11 -39.30 -17.33
CA ALA A 1 -18.95 -38.62 -16.04
C ALA A 1 -17.68 -37.78 -16.15
N ASP A 2 -17.90 -36.48 -16.10
CA ASP A 2 -16.90 -35.48 -16.46
C ASP A 2 -15.94 -35.25 -15.26
N LEU A 3 -14.80 -35.93 -15.28
CA LEU A 3 -13.73 -35.80 -14.27
C LEU A 3 -12.97 -34.48 -14.39
N SER A 4 -13.10 -33.77 -15.52
CA SER A 4 -12.39 -32.51 -15.79
C SER A 4 -12.94 -31.33 -14.97
N SER A 5 -14.24 -31.30 -14.70
CA SER A 5 -14.89 -30.20 -13.96
C SER A 5 -14.50 -30.16 -12.47
N GLY A 6 -14.27 -31.33 -11.85
CA GLY A 6 -13.87 -31.43 -10.44
C GLY A 6 -12.45 -30.93 -10.19
N TRP A 7 -11.52 -31.20 -11.10
CA TRP A 7 -10.12 -30.74 -11.00
C TRP A 7 -10.02 -29.23 -11.20
N THR A 8 -10.75 -28.68 -12.16
CA THR A 8 -10.78 -27.22 -12.42
C THR A 8 -11.33 -26.46 -11.22
N ALA A 9 -12.44 -26.93 -10.62
CA ALA A 9 -13.04 -26.32 -9.44
C ALA A 9 -12.10 -26.37 -8.22
N SER A 10 -11.44 -27.52 -7.98
CA SER A 10 -10.48 -27.65 -6.87
C SER A 10 -9.26 -26.75 -7.04
N TYR A 11 -8.73 -26.63 -8.26
CA TYR A 11 -7.62 -25.74 -8.57
C TYR A 11 -8.01 -24.26 -8.35
N THR A 12 -9.15 -23.83 -8.86
CA THR A 12 -9.68 -22.47 -8.70
C THR A 12 -9.90 -22.11 -7.22
N ILE A 13 -10.41 -23.05 -6.42
CA ILE A 13 -10.60 -22.84 -4.97
C ILE A 13 -9.24 -22.71 -4.28
N SER A 14 -8.27 -23.56 -4.61
CA SER A 14 -6.92 -23.49 -4.03
C SER A 14 -6.22 -22.17 -4.36
N GLU A 15 -6.34 -21.69 -5.59
CA GLU A 15 -5.78 -20.43 -6.05
C GLU A 15 -6.43 -19.23 -5.33
N ALA A 16 -7.75 -19.20 -5.23
CA ALA A 16 -8.48 -18.16 -4.50
C ALA A 16 -8.14 -18.11 -3.00
N LEU A 17 -7.93 -19.29 -2.37
CA LEU A 17 -7.49 -19.36 -0.97
C LEU A 17 -6.06 -18.86 -0.79
N ALA A 18 -5.16 -19.15 -1.73
CA ALA A 18 -3.78 -18.68 -1.71
C ALA A 18 -3.71 -17.14 -1.88
N GLU A 19 -4.49 -16.59 -2.81
CA GLU A 19 -4.60 -15.13 -3.00
C GLU A 19 -5.12 -14.44 -1.74
N ARG A 20 -6.17 -14.99 -1.14
CA ARG A 20 -6.72 -14.45 0.10
C ARG A 20 -5.73 -14.47 1.26
N ALA A 21 -4.98 -15.55 1.41
CA ALA A 21 -3.93 -15.66 2.42
C ALA A 21 -2.79 -14.65 2.17
N ALA A 22 -2.43 -14.42 0.92
CA ALA A 22 -1.43 -13.41 0.54
C ALA A 22 -1.92 -11.99 0.88
N ASP A 23 -3.16 -11.66 0.57
CA ASP A 23 -3.81 -10.39 0.89
C ASP A 23 -3.83 -10.14 2.42
N GLU A 24 -4.27 -11.13 3.20
CA GLU A 24 -4.29 -11.04 4.67
C GLU A 24 -2.89 -10.84 5.25
N ASN A 25 -1.89 -11.54 4.74
CA ASN A 25 -0.50 -11.37 5.15
C ASN A 25 0.06 -9.99 4.79
N GLN A 26 -0.29 -9.46 3.63
CA GLN A 26 0.14 -8.13 3.21
C GLN A 26 -0.45 -7.04 4.11
N LEU A 27 -1.75 -7.11 4.41
CA LEU A 27 -2.39 -6.18 5.32
C LEU A 27 -1.78 -6.26 6.73
N ARG A 28 -1.57 -7.46 7.25
CA ARG A 28 -0.91 -7.68 8.54
C ARG A 28 0.48 -7.04 8.57
N MET A 29 1.25 -7.18 7.49
CA MET A 29 2.57 -6.57 7.39
C MET A 29 2.48 -5.03 7.38
N MET A 30 1.51 -4.44 6.67
CA MET A 30 1.27 -2.99 6.68
C MET A 30 0.99 -2.50 8.09
N LEU A 31 0.10 -3.16 8.82
CA LEU A 31 -0.24 -2.82 10.20
C LEU A 31 0.96 -2.99 11.15
N THR A 32 1.73 -4.06 10.96
CA THR A 32 2.94 -4.31 11.75
C THR A 32 4.00 -3.20 11.60
N LEU A 33 4.08 -2.55 10.44
CA LEU A 33 4.98 -1.41 10.23
C LEU A 33 4.50 -0.12 10.92
N CYS A 34 3.25 -0.07 11.38
CA CYS A 34 2.64 1.07 12.06
C CYS A 34 2.70 0.96 13.59
N GLN A 35 3.82 0.49 14.13
CA GLN A 35 4.00 0.29 15.59
C GLN A 35 4.08 1.60 16.37
N GLU A 36 3.59 1.60 17.60
CA GLU A 36 3.69 2.72 18.52
C GLU A 36 5.14 3.15 18.77
N GLY A 37 5.33 4.46 19.00
CA GLY A 37 6.65 5.06 19.23
C GLY A 37 7.44 5.36 17.96
N LEU A 38 6.84 5.21 16.76
CA LEU A 38 7.34 5.73 15.51
C LEU A 38 6.46 6.91 15.04
N SER A 39 7.07 7.87 14.34
CA SER A 39 6.30 8.97 13.72
C SER A 39 5.54 8.47 12.49
N SER A 40 4.43 9.14 12.15
CA SER A 40 3.65 8.86 10.95
C SER A 40 4.50 8.84 9.67
N ASP A 41 5.42 9.78 9.52
CA ASP A 41 6.35 9.79 8.37
C ASP A 41 7.29 8.59 8.34
N THR A 42 7.64 8.02 9.50
CA THR A 42 8.44 6.80 9.56
C THR A 42 7.61 5.58 9.17
N HIS A 43 6.36 5.48 9.62
CA HIS A 43 5.42 4.44 9.18
C HIS A 43 5.27 4.45 7.65
N VAL A 44 4.95 5.61 7.09
CA VAL A 44 4.78 5.78 5.64
C VAL A 44 6.06 5.40 4.89
N ALA A 45 7.23 5.85 5.35
CA ALA A 45 8.50 5.50 4.71
C ALA A 45 8.79 4.00 4.75
N LEU A 46 8.48 3.33 5.86
CA LEU A 46 8.65 1.88 6.00
C LEU A 46 7.69 1.11 5.07
N ILE A 47 6.41 1.50 5.03
CA ILE A 47 5.41 0.90 4.14
C ILE A 47 5.85 1.02 2.68
N LEU A 48 6.14 2.23 2.21
CA LEU A 48 6.54 2.47 0.83
C LEU A 48 7.86 1.76 0.47
N LYS A 49 8.83 1.69 1.41
CA LYS A 49 10.10 0.99 1.20
C LYS A 49 9.94 -0.52 1.10
N TYR A 50 9.26 -1.14 2.07
CA TYR A 50 9.29 -2.59 2.24
C TYR A 50 8.14 -3.32 1.56
N LEU A 51 7.01 -2.65 1.34
CA LEU A 51 5.85 -3.24 0.67
C LEU A 51 5.71 -2.79 -0.78
N CYS A 52 6.06 -1.53 -1.06
CA CYS A 52 5.88 -0.95 -2.39
C CYS A 52 7.20 -0.85 -3.19
N GLY A 53 8.34 -1.22 -2.58
CA GLY A 53 9.63 -1.31 -3.26
C GLY A 53 10.31 0.04 -3.58
N PHE A 54 9.86 1.15 -2.99
CA PHE A 54 10.45 2.47 -3.24
C PHE A 54 11.94 2.51 -2.90
N SER A 55 12.73 3.15 -3.75
CA SER A 55 14.11 3.52 -3.44
C SER A 55 14.16 4.65 -2.40
N ALA A 56 15.33 4.85 -1.78
CA ALA A 56 15.51 5.98 -0.86
C ALA A 56 15.40 7.33 -1.57
N GLN A 57 15.71 7.38 -2.86
CA GLN A 57 15.58 8.57 -3.69
C GLN A 57 14.11 8.92 -3.96
N GLU A 58 13.30 7.96 -4.40
CA GLU A 58 11.86 8.14 -4.59
C GLU A 58 11.14 8.57 -3.30
N LEU A 59 11.54 7.98 -2.17
CA LEU A 59 11.03 8.41 -0.86
C LEU A 59 11.45 9.85 -0.51
N ALA A 60 12.69 10.22 -0.81
CA ALA A 60 13.19 11.58 -0.56
C ALA A 60 12.39 12.62 -1.36
N GLU A 61 12.07 12.31 -2.61
CA GLU A 61 11.22 13.13 -3.48
C GLU A 61 9.78 13.20 -2.96
N ALA A 62 9.19 12.06 -2.61
CA ALA A 62 7.82 12.00 -2.07
C ALA A 62 7.65 12.77 -0.74
N PHE A 63 8.70 12.81 0.10
CA PHE A 63 8.70 13.54 1.37
C PHE A 63 9.31 14.94 1.28
N LEU A 64 9.72 15.39 0.09
CA LEU A 64 10.40 16.68 -0.12
C LEU A 64 11.62 16.85 0.82
N THR A 65 12.45 15.82 0.92
CA THR A 65 13.62 15.77 1.83
C THR A 65 14.85 15.21 1.11
N SER A 66 15.99 15.06 1.82
CA SER A 66 17.19 14.45 1.25
C SER A 66 17.19 12.93 1.39
N ALA A 67 17.87 12.23 0.47
CA ALA A 67 18.07 10.78 0.55
C ALA A 67 18.81 10.38 1.84
N GLU A 68 19.72 11.22 2.35
CA GLU A 68 20.41 11.00 3.62
C GLU A 68 19.44 11.00 4.80
N THR A 69 18.55 12.00 4.87
CA THR A 69 17.51 12.11 5.89
C THR A 69 16.57 10.91 5.84
N THR A 70 16.18 10.50 4.64
CA THR A 70 15.33 9.33 4.41
C THR A 70 16.01 8.05 4.89
N ASN A 71 17.29 7.85 4.55
CA ASN A 71 18.06 6.69 5.02
C ASN A 71 18.18 6.65 6.55
N LYS A 72 18.45 7.79 7.19
CA LYS A 72 18.49 7.90 8.67
C LYS A 72 17.11 7.57 9.30
N ARG A 73 16.01 8.01 8.68
CA ARG A 73 14.64 7.71 9.10
C ARG A 73 14.36 6.20 9.00
N LEU A 74 14.65 5.58 7.86
CA LEU A 74 14.49 4.14 7.64
C LEU A 74 15.33 3.31 8.62
N ALA A 75 16.60 3.69 8.85
CA ALA A 75 17.48 2.99 9.77
C ALA A 75 16.94 3.02 11.22
N ARG A 76 16.49 4.20 11.69
CA ARG A 76 15.87 4.35 13.02
C ARG A 76 14.57 3.54 13.15
N GLY A 77 13.70 3.61 12.13
CA GLY A 77 12.47 2.82 12.09
C GLY A 77 12.74 1.32 12.16
N LYS A 78 13.68 0.82 11.35
CA LYS A 78 14.09 -0.58 11.35
C LYS A 78 14.69 -1.03 12.69
N ALA A 79 15.52 -0.19 13.32
CA ALA A 79 16.09 -0.48 14.63
C ALA A 79 14.99 -0.58 15.70
N LYS A 80 14.01 0.32 15.69
CA LYS A 80 12.87 0.29 16.61
C LYS A 80 12.03 -0.96 16.41
N LEU A 81 11.69 -1.33 15.17
CA LEU A 81 10.94 -2.56 14.87
C LEU A 81 11.67 -3.81 15.40
N ARG A 82 13.00 -3.86 15.24
CA ARG A 82 13.80 -4.96 15.78
C ARG A 82 13.80 -5.02 17.31
N SER A 83 13.79 -3.88 17.99
CA SER A 83 13.80 -3.81 19.45
C SER A 83 12.46 -4.23 20.06
N LEU A 84 11.36 -4.20 19.31
CA LEU A 84 10.04 -4.63 19.75
C LEU A 84 9.87 -6.17 19.74
N GLY A 85 10.87 -6.90 19.26
CA GLY A 85 10.85 -8.36 19.19
C GLY A 85 10.03 -8.90 18.03
N SER A 86 9.53 -10.12 18.18
CA SER A 86 8.63 -10.72 17.18
C SER A 86 7.49 -9.76 16.89
N LEU A 87 7.32 -9.45 15.64
CA LEU A 87 6.26 -8.57 15.14
C LEU A 87 4.95 -8.93 15.83
N VAL A 88 4.50 -8.07 16.74
CA VAL A 88 3.17 -8.20 17.33
C VAL A 88 2.22 -8.00 16.14
N ALA A 89 1.63 -9.10 15.69
CA ALA A 89 0.61 -9.04 14.68
C ALA A 89 -0.50 -8.18 15.28
N ALA A 90 -0.77 -7.03 14.70
CA ALA A 90 -2.02 -6.34 14.97
C ALA A 90 -3.12 -7.35 14.58
N GLU A 91 -3.73 -7.98 15.58
CA GLU A 91 -4.64 -9.10 15.33
C GLU A 91 -5.88 -8.65 14.59
N GLU A 92 -6.22 -7.36 14.69
CA GLU A 92 -7.36 -6.79 13.97
C GLU A 92 -7.13 -5.33 13.56
N LEU A 93 -7.58 -4.95 12.38
CA LEU A 93 -7.55 -3.56 11.87
C LEU A 93 -8.26 -2.59 12.83
N ASN A 94 -9.32 -3.04 13.51
CA ASN A 94 -10.09 -2.22 14.45
C ASN A 94 -9.38 -1.93 15.77
N GLU A 95 -8.37 -2.73 16.14
CA GLU A 95 -7.50 -2.49 17.30
C GLU A 95 -6.35 -1.53 16.96
N THR A 96 -6.20 -1.21 15.68
CA THR A 96 -5.16 -0.31 15.20
C THR A 96 -5.52 1.14 15.56
N SER A 97 -4.57 1.84 16.17
CA SER A 97 -4.79 3.26 16.53
C SER A 97 -5.15 4.12 15.31
N GLY A 98 -5.95 5.16 15.51
CA GLY A 98 -6.30 6.12 14.45
C GLY A 98 -5.06 6.69 13.73
N ALA A 99 -3.97 6.95 14.47
CA ALA A 99 -2.70 7.41 13.91
C ALA A 99 -2.04 6.41 12.96
N ALA A 100 -2.18 5.11 13.22
CA ALA A 100 -1.68 4.07 12.32
C ALA A 100 -2.56 3.96 11.07
N GLN A 101 -3.89 4.07 11.20
CA GLN A 101 -4.81 4.12 10.06
C GLN A 101 -4.50 5.34 9.17
N ASP A 102 -4.30 6.52 9.74
CA ASP A 102 -3.91 7.73 9.00
C ASP A 102 -2.59 7.54 8.26
N SER A 103 -1.62 6.86 8.88
CA SER A 103 -0.34 6.55 8.25
C SER A 103 -0.49 5.60 7.06
N LEU A 104 -1.37 4.59 7.16
CA LEU A 104 -1.71 3.70 6.05
C LEU A 104 -2.34 4.48 4.89
N LEU A 105 -3.36 5.29 5.17
CA LEU A 105 -4.03 6.09 4.14
C LEU A 105 -3.07 7.07 3.46
N LYS A 106 -2.17 7.70 4.23
CA LYS A 106 -1.12 8.58 3.69
C LYS A 106 -0.15 7.80 2.78
N ALA A 107 0.25 6.58 3.17
CA ALA A 107 1.11 5.75 2.34
C ALA A 107 0.43 5.37 1.02
N LEU A 108 -0.85 4.97 1.05
CA LEU A 108 -1.62 4.64 -0.15
C LEU A 108 -1.81 5.85 -1.06
N TYR A 109 -2.08 7.02 -0.49
CA TYR A 109 -2.15 8.26 -1.25
C TYR A 109 -0.82 8.59 -1.95
N LEU A 110 0.32 8.48 -1.25
CA LEU A 110 1.63 8.76 -1.83
C LEU A 110 2.02 7.74 -2.90
N LEU A 111 1.68 6.45 -2.71
CA LEU A 111 1.87 5.41 -3.72
C LEU A 111 1.09 5.74 -4.99
N PHE A 112 -0.19 6.09 -4.86
CA PHE A 112 -1.03 6.49 -5.99
C PHE A 112 -0.48 7.73 -6.68
N ASN A 113 -0.11 8.75 -5.91
CA ASN A 113 0.40 10.02 -6.43
C ASN A 113 1.70 9.83 -7.21
N GLU A 114 2.61 8.98 -6.74
CA GLU A 114 3.84 8.62 -7.46
C GLU A 114 3.54 7.92 -8.79
N GLY A 115 2.52 7.05 -8.82
CA GLY A 115 2.06 6.43 -10.07
C GLY A 115 1.41 7.42 -11.03
N TYR A 116 0.66 8.37 -10.51
CA TYR A 116 -0.12 9.34 -11.29
C TYR A 116 0.69 10.56 -11.77
N HIS A 117 1.68 11.00 -10.99
CA HIS A 117 2.50 12.20 -11.21
C HIS A 117 4.01 11.94 -11.16
N GLY A 118 4.44 10.66 -11.20
CA GLY A 118 5.86 10.33 -11.03
C GLY A 118 6.79 11.13 -11.95
N ASN A 119 7.92 11.55 -11.40
CA ASN A 119 8.90 12.40 -12.07
C ASN A 119 9.75 11.67 -13.12
N ASN A 120 9.32 10.51 -13.60
CA ASN A 120 10.05 9.77 -14.63
C ASN A 120 9.72 10.32 -16.02
N PRO A 121 10.67 11.00 -16.71
CA PRO A 121 10.44 11.56 -18.03
C PRO A 121 10.10 10.52 -19.11
N SER A 122 10.54 9.26 -18.90
CA SER A 122 10.34 8.15 -19.84
C SER A 122 9.01 7.40 -19.62
N ALA A 123 8.38 7.59 -18.47
CA ALA A 123 7.09 6.98 -18.14
C ALA A 123 6.34 7.89 -17.15
N PRO A 124 5.70 8.96 -17.65
CA PRO A 124 5.08 9.98 -16.78
C PRO A 124 3.93 9.43 -15.91
N ILE A 125 3.27 8.35 -16.35
CA ILE A 125 2.21 7.68 -15.58
C ILE A 125 2.57 6.20 -15.41
N ARG A 126 2.75 5.76 -14.17
CA ARG A 126 2.98 4.36 -13.80
C ARG A 126 1.67 3.74 -13.30
N THR A 127 0.81 3.31 -14.24
CA THR A 127 -0.53 2.77 -13.94
C THR A 127 -0.49 1.61 -12.94
N THR A 128 0.55 0.78 -12.97
CA THR A 128 0.74 -0.34 -12.04
C THR A 128 0.81 0.10 -10.58
N LEU A 129 1.42 1.27 -10.28
CA LEU A 129 1.43 1.81 -8.90
C LEU A 129 0.06 2.34 -8.50
N CYS A 130 -0.67 2.95 -9.43
CA CYS A 130 -2.04 3.40 -9.19
C CYS A 130 -2.96 2.22 -8.91
N GLU A 131 -2.85 1.14 -9.68
CA GLU A 131 -3.61 -0.10 -9.52
C GLU A 131 -3.31 -0.77 -8.19
N GLU A 132 -2.04 -0.84 -7.82
CA GLU A 132 -1.63 -1.40 -6.53
C GLU A 132 -2.14 -0.58 -5.35
N ALA A 133 -2.10 0.74 -5.43
CA ALA A 133 -2.67 1.62 -4.40
C ALA A 133 -4.19 1.39 -4.24
N LEU A 134 -4.92 1.25 -5.35
CA LEU A 134 -6.35 0.94 -5.35
C LEU A 134 -6.61 -0.44 -4.74
N ARG A 135 -5.85 -1.47 -5.15
CA ARG A 135 -5.98 -2.83 -4.63
C ARG A 135 -5.76 -2.88 -3.11
N LEU A 136 -4.70 -2.22 -2.61
CA LEU A 136 -4.41 -2.16 -1.18
C LEU A 136 -5.48 -1.39 -0.39
N CYS A 137 -6.02 -0.32 -0.97
CA CYS A 137 -7.13 0.43 -0.36
C CYS A 137 -8.40 -0.43 -0.27
N ASP A 138 -8.70 -1.20 -1.30
CA ASP A 138 -9.83 -2.13 -1.31
C ASP A 138 -9.63 -3.27 -0.31
N LEU A 139 -8.40 -3.76 -0.16
CA LEU A 139 -8.05 -4.75 0.84
C LEU A 139 -8.31 -4.21 2.26
N LEU A 140 -7.86 -2.98 2.54
CA LEU A 140 -8.11 -2.30 3.81
C LEU A 140 -9.62 -2.17 4.09
N LEU A 141 -10.40 -1.75 3.10
CA LEU A 141 -11.85 -1.59 3.22
C LEU A 141 -12.58 -2.92 3.46
N ARG A 142 -12.15 -4.01 2.79
CA ARG A 142 -12.72 -5.35 2.99
C ARG A 142 -12.40 -5.95 4.35
N ALA A 143 -11.24 -5.62 4.91
CA ALA A 143 -10.81 -6.15 6.21
C ALA A 143 -11.38 -5.37 7.40
N ALA A 144 -11.85 -4.15 7.18
CA ALA A 144 -12.43 -3.32 8.24
C ALA A 144 -13.78 -3.88 8.71
N ARG A 145 -13.95 -4.05 10.01
CA ARG A 145 -15.23 -4.43 10.63
C ARG A 145 -16.13 -3.21 10.83
N GLU A 146 -15.51 -2.05 11.09
CA GLU A 146 -16.19 -0.78 11.27
C GLU A 146 -16.00 0.10 10.04
N PRO A 147 -16.96 1.02 9.76
CA PRO A 147 -16.83 1.94 8.65
C PRO A 147 -15.56 2.79 8.74
N LEU A 148 -14.81 2.89 7.64
CA LEU A 148 -13.63 3.74 7.50
C LEU A 148 -13.91 4.89 6.50
N PRO A 149 -14.59 5.99 6.91
CA PRO A 149 -14.99 7.06 5.99
C PRO A 149 -13.80 7.66 5.22
N ALA A 150 -12.66 7.86 5.88
CA ALA A 150 -11.46 8.40 5.24
C ALA A 150 -10.90 7.46 4.16
N ALA A 151 -10.93 6.13 4.39
CA ALA A 151 -10.51 5.14 3.39
C ALA A 151 -11.47 5.12 2.19
N HIS A 152 -12.78 5.21 2.42
CA HIS A 152 -13.77 5.32 1.34
C HIS A 152 -13.58 6.59 0.52
N ALA A 153 -13.33 7.73 1.17
CA ALA A 153 -13.06 9.00 0.50
C ALA A 153 -11.77 8.92 -0.35
N LEU A 154 -10.70 8.33 0.20
CA LEU A 154 -9.44 8.12 -0.53
C LEU A 154 -9.64 7.20 -1.73
N ALA A 155 -10.35 6.08 -1.56
CA ALA A 155 -10.65 5.16 -2.65
C ALA A 155 -11.45 5.84 -3.78
N ALA A 156 -12.45 6.66 -3.43
CA ALA A 156 -13.23 7.42 -4.40
C ALA A 156 -12.35 8.43 -5.16
N LEU A 157 -11.50 9.19 -4.45
CA LEU A 157 -10.56 10.13 -5.05
C LEU A 157 -9.60 9.43 -6.04
N MET A 158 -8.97 8.34 -5.62
CA MET A 158 -8.05 7.59 -6.46
C MET A 158 -8.75 7.02 -7.71
N ARG A 159 -9.95 6.43 -7.58
CA ARG A 159 -10.72 5.92 -8.72
C ARG A 159 -11.12 7.02 -9.68
N PHE A 160 -11.52 8.17 -9.17
CA PHE A 160 -11.87 9.32 -10.01
C PHE A 160 -10.67 9.80 -10.85
N HIS A 161 -9.49 9.89 -10.24
CA HIS A 161 -8.27 10.24 -10.96
C HIS A 161 -7.84 9.14 -11.93
N TYR A 162 -7.91 7.87 -11.51
CA TYR A 162 -7.55 6.73 -12.35
C TYR A 162 -8.41 6.64 -13.61
N ALA A 163 -9.72 6.88 -13.50
CA ALA A 163 -10.62 6.88 -14.64
C ALA A 163 -10.25 7.92 -15.72
N ARG A 164 -9.54 8.99 -15.35
CA ARG A 164 -9.11 10.06 -16.28
C ARG A 164 -7.78 9.76 -16.96
N ILE A 165 -7.05 8.72 -16.56
CA ILE A 165 -5.73 8.39 -17.12
C ILE A 165 -5.82 8.15 -18.62
N LYS A 166 -6.79 7.37 -19.09
CA LYS A 166 -6.99 7.09 -20.52
C LYS A 166 -7.14 8.37 -21.35
N GLY A 167 -7.98 9.31 -20.87
CA GLY A 167 -8.18 10.58 -21.58
C GLY A 167 -6.95 11.50 -21.58
N ARG A 168 -6.02 11.31 -20.65
CA ARG A 168 -4.75 12.05 -20.65
C ARG A 168 -3.71 11.46 -21.59
N LEU A 169 -3.73 10.14 -21.77
CA LEU A 169 -2.80 9.44 -22.66
C LEU A 169 -3.22 9.54 -24.13
N ASP A 170 -4.55 9.63 -24.42
CA ASP A 170 -5.07 9.65 -25.80
C ASP A 170 -4.92 11.00 -26.51
N THR A 171 -4.70 12.11 -25.77
CA THR A 171 -4.77 13.47 -26.36
C THR A 171 -3.44 14.00 -26.89
N SER A 172 -2.32 13.36 -26.62
CA SER A 172 -1.01 13.91 -27.03
C SER A 172 0.09 12.87 -27.24
N GLY A 173 -0.10 11.62 -26.87
CA GLY A 173 1.00 10.63 -26.88
C GLY A 173 2.18 11.03 -25.96
N VAL A 174 1.94 11.94 -25.02
CA VAL A 174 2.90 12.44 -24.02
C VAL A 174 2.35 12.14 -22.63
#